data_734935ddbae4bcb673435e7783a50871
#
_entry.id   734935ddbae4bcb673435e7783a50871
#
_cell.length_a   1.000
_cell.length_b   1.000
_cell.length_c   1.000
_cell.angle_alpha   90.00
_cell.angle_beta   90.00
_cell.angle_gamma   90.00
#
_symmetry.space_group_name_H-M   'P 1'
#
loop_
_entity.id
_entity.type
_entity.pdbx_description
1 polymer ?
#
loop_
_entity_poly.entity_id
_entity_poly.type
_entity_poly.pdbx_seq_one_letter_code
_entity_poly.pdbx_strand_id
1 'polypeptide(L)'
;MFPTIRVSFNGLEADTKYMVLMDIVPVDSKRYRYAYHRSSWLVAGKADPPLPTRFYVHPDCPFTGEQLHKQTVSFEKLKLTNNMLDKNGHIILNSMHKYQPRVHIVRKKDLSSTSVTNLEAEEFRTFIFPETVFIAVTAYQNQLITKLKIDSNPFAKGFRDSTRLTEYER
;
A
#
# COMPACT_ATOMS: atom_id res chain seq x y z
N MET A 1 -5.05 -2.48 1.98
CA MET A 1 -4.04 -3.02 1.03
C MET A 1 -3.66 -4.42 1.44
N PHE A 2 -3.69 -5.32 0.51
CA PHE A 2 -3.31 -6.72 0.74
C PHE A 2 -2.41 -7.19 -0.40
N PRO A 3 -1.29 -7.90 -0.13
CA PRO A 3 -0.79 -8.23 1.20
C PRO A 3 -0.35 -7.00 2.00
N THR A 4 -0.37 -7.16 3.31
CA THR A 4 0.03 -6.07 4.21
C THR A 4 1.56 -5.94 4.24
N ILE A 5 2.04 -4.72 4.15
CA ILE A 5 3.47 -4.44 4.26
C ILE A 5 3.78 -4.12 5.72
N ARG A 6 4.81 -4.77 6.24
CA ARG A 6 5.34 -4.55 7.58
C ARG A 6 6.82 -4.30 7.50
N VAL A 7 7.30 -3.31 8.24
CA VAL A 7 8.72 -2.96 8.26
C VAL A 7 9.19 -2.77 9.69
N SER A 8 10.47 -2.99 9.92
CA SER A 8 11.10 -2.68 11.18
C SER A 8 12.32 -1.82 10.93
N PHE A 9 12.68 -1.03 11.92
CA PHE A 9 13.79 -0.08 11.81
C PHE A 9 14.81 -0.33 12.90
N ASN A 10 16.08 -0.04 12.59
CA ASN A 10 17.13 -0.01 13.59
C ASN A 10 18.10 1.12 13.25
N GLY A 11 19.00 1.43 14.17
CA GLY A 11 19.98 2.47 13.95
C GLY A 11 19.45 3.88 14.11
N LEU A 12 18.23 4.05 14.64
CA LEU A 12 17.64 5.36 14.90
C LEU A 12 17.99 5.88 16.29
N GLU A 13 17.97 7.19 16.44
CA GLU A 13 18.22 7.81 17.74
C GLU A 13 17.02 7.59 18.66
N ALA A 14 17.25 7.01 19.83
CA ALA A 14 16.20 6.55 20.73
C ALA A 14 15.19 7.63 21.13
N ASP A 15 15.66 8.84 21.36
CA ASP A 15 14.83 9.92 21.87
C ASP A 15 14.27 10.85 20.77
N THR A 16 14.65 10.63 19.53
CA THR A 16 14.19 11.45 18.41
C THR A 16 12.82 10.99 17.94
N LYS A 17 11.99 11.93 17.52
CA LYS A 17 10.68 11.65 16.98
C LYS A 17 10.74 11.49 15.47
N TYR A 18 10.00 10.52 14.98
CA TYR A 18 9.96 10.18 13.55
C TYR A 18 8.54 10.02 13.07
N MET A 19 8.31 10.39 11.81
CA MET A 19 7.08 10.08 11.09
C MET A 19 7.39 8.95 10.12
N VAL A 20 6.48 8.00 9.98
CA VAL A 20 6.60 6.90 9.02
C VAL A 20 5.46 7.03 8.02
N LEU A 21 5.83 7.11 6.75
CA LEU A 21 4.89 7.34 5.66
C LEU A 21 5.08 6.30 4.57
N MET A 22 4.05 6.15 3.76
CA MET A 22 4.13 5.37 2.54
C MET A 22 3.52 6.14 1.39
N ASP A 23 4.14 6.07 0.22
CA ASP A 23 3.49 6.44 -1.03
C ASP A 23 3.64 5.28 -2.01
N ILE A 24 2.91 5.35 -3.11
CA ILE A 24 2.88 4.29 -4.11
C ILE A 24 3.02 4.97 -5.47
N VAL A 25 4.08 4.61 -6.20
CA VAL A 25 4.42 5.28 -7.45
C VAL A 25 4.40 4.30 -8.61
N PRO A 26 4.07 4.78 -9.84
CA PRO A 26 4.12 3.91 -11.03
C PRO A 26 5.54 3.45 -11.31
N VAL A 27 5.69 2.21 -11.76
CA VAL A 27 7.01 1.67 -12.14
C VAL A 27 7.30 1.79 -13.62
N ASP A 28 6.26 1.94 -14.45
CA ASP A 28 6.40 2.08 -15.89
C ASP A 28 5.23 2.86 -16.49
N SER A 29 5.21 3.01 -17.81
CA SER A 29 4.16 3.74 -18.53
C SER A 29 3.26 2.79 -19.29
N LYS A 30 2.96 1.63 -18.72
CA LYS A 30 2.20 0.58 -19.39
C LYS A 30 0.95 0.25 -18.60
N ARG A 31 -0.06 -0.22 -19.33
CA ARG A 31 -1.25 -0.82 -18.75
C ARG A 31 -1.24 -2.30 -19.01
N TYR A 32 -1.77 -3.09 -18.08
CA TYR A 32 -1.67 -4.55 -18.12
C TYR A 32 -3.05 -5.18 -18.18
N ARG A 33 -3.09 -6.43 -18.68
CA ARG A 33 -4.26 -7.31 -18.56
C ARG A 33 -3.80 -8.71 -18.22
N TYR A 34 -4.64 -9.44 -17.54
CA TYR A 34 -4.30 -10.81 -17.15
C TYR A 34 -4.84 -11.79 -18.18
N ALA A 35 -3.97 -12.64 -18.69
CA ALA A 35 -4.34 -13.73 -19.62
C ALA A 35 -4.55 -14.99 -18.82
N TYR A 36 -5.80 -15.32 -18.52
CA TYR A 36 -6.14 -16.45 -17.65
C TYR A 36 -5.63 -17.78 -18.19
N HIS A 37 -5.76 -17.99 -19.49
CA HIS A 37 -5.31 -19.24 -20.12
C HIS A 37 -3.80 -19.40 -20.13
N ARG A 38 -3.06 -18.33 -19.90
CA ARG A 38 -1.59 -18.35 -19.85
C ARG A 38 -1.07 -18.12 -18.45
N SER A 39 -1.94 -17.81 -17.52
CA SER A 39 -1.61 -17.48 -16.13
C SER A 39 -0.54 -16.41 -16.04
N SER A 40 -0.64 -15.38 -16.87
CA SER A 40 0.38 -14.33 -16.94
C SER A 40 -0.23 -12.97 -17.23
N TRP A 41 0.49 -11.94 -16.81
CA TRP A 41 0.15 -10.57 -17.12
C TRP A 41 0.78 -10.16 -18.45
N LEU A 42 0.00 -9.48 -19.29
CA LEU A 42 0.44 -9.01 -20.59
C LEU A 42 0.28 -7.50 -20.66
N VAL A 43 1.14 -6.85 -21.44
CA VAL A 43 1.01 -5.42 -21.71
C VAL A 43 -0.19 -5.20 -22.61
N ALA A 44 -1.14 -4.36 -22.18
CA ALA A 44 -2.36 -4.07 -22.93
C ALA A 44 -2.28 -2.73 -23.67
N GLY A 45 -1.32 -1.89 -23.36
CA GLY A 45 -1.19 -0.57 -23.99
C GLY A 45 -0.44 0.41 -23.13
N LYS A 46 -0.59 1.69 -23.44
CA LYS A 46 0.01 2.77 -22.67
C LYS A 46 -0.75 3.00 -21.38
N ALA A 47 -0.04 3.48 -20.36
CA ALA A 47 -0.63 3.84 -19.09
C ALA A 47 -1.61 5.01 -19.25
N ASP A 48 -2.61 5.04 -18.37
CA ASP A 48 -3.45 6.21 -18.20
C ASP A 48 -2.64 7.32 -17.54
N PRO A 49 -3.09 8.59 -17.62
CA PRO A 49 -2.38 9.68 -16.97
C PRO A 49 -2.14 9.40 -15.48
N PRO A 50 -0.95 9.71 -14.97
CA PRO A 50 -0.67 9.49 -13.57
C PRO A 50 -1.54 10.37 -12.68
N LEU A 51 -1.90 9.84 -11.51
CA LEU A 51 -2.70 10.54 -10.53
C LEU A 51 -1.77 11.25 -9.54
N PRO A 52 -2.24 12.33 -8.90
CA PRO A 52 -1.44 12.98 -7.87
C PRO A 52 -1.06 12.01 -6.76
N THR A 53 0.19 12.06 -6.33
CA THR A 53 0.69 11.19 -5.28
C THR A 53 0.14 11.65 -3.92
N ARG A 54 -0.37 10.69 -3.15
CA ARG A 54 -0.79 10.92 -1.77
C ARG A 54 0.13 10.16 -0.84
N PHE A 55 0.47 10.79 0.28
CA PHE A 55 1.20 10.11 1.34
C PHE A 55 0.23 9.53 2.35
N TYR A 56 0.49 8.28 2.72
CA TYR A 56 -0.18 7.68 3.87
C TYR A 56 0.72 7.87 5.08
N VAL A 57 0.28 8.64 6.05
CA VAL A 57 1.00 8.82 7.31
C VAL A 57 0.49 7.78 8.30
N HIS A 58 1.39 6.98 8.86
CA HIS A 58 0.98 5.96 9.82
C HIS A 58 0.23 6.60 10.99
N PRO A 59 -0.91 6.04 11.40
CA PRO A 59 -1.77 6.69 12.41
C PRO A 59 -1.14 6.77 13.80
N ASP A 60 -0.14 5.96 14.10
CA ASP A 60 0.51 5.98 15.41
C ASP A 60 1.68 6.97 15.48
N CYS A 61 1.92 7.73 14.41
CA CYS A 61 2.96 8.77 14.43
C CYS A 61 2.62 9.90 15.38
N PRO A 62 3.62 10.55 15.96
CA PRO A 62 5.05 10.27 15.78
C PRO A 62 5.53 9.11 16.65
N PHE A 63 6.57 8.43 16.17
CA PHE A 63 7.25 7.38 16.91
C PHE A 63 8.59 7.89 17.44
N THR A 64 9.02 7.38 18.61
CA THR A 64 10.42 7.54 19.01
C THR A 64 11.26 6.48 18.30
N GLY A 65 12.56 6.74 18.18
CA GLY A 65 13.48 5.76 17.64
C GLY A 65 13.48 4.47 18.44
N GLU A 66 13.31 4.57 19.77
CA GLU A 66 13.21 3.40 20.64
C GLU A 66 11.97 2.55 20.30
N GLN A 67 10.83 3.21 20.09
CA GLN A 67 9.61 2.49 19.71
C GLN A 67 9.78 1.76 18.38
N LEU A 68 10.38 2.42 17.40
CA LEU A 68 10.62 1.83 16.09
C LEU A 68 11.61 0.67 16.13
N HIS A 69 12.54 0.70 17.08
CA HIS A 69 13.48 -0.39 17.27
C HIS A 69 12.81 -1.63 17.85
N LYS A 70 11.84 -1.44 18.74
CA LYS A 70 11.20 -2.53 19.48
C LYS A 70 10.01 -3.16 18.79
N GLN A 71 9.38 -2.46 17.84
CA GLN A 71 8.15 -2.93 17.23
C GLN A 71 8.21 -2.84 15.72
N THR A 72 7.40 -3.68 15.08
CA THR A 72 7.21 -3.67 13.64
C THR A 72 6.10 -2.67 13.30
N VAL A 73 6.33 -1.86 12.27
CA VAL A 73 5.34 -0.93 11.76
C VAL A 73 4.52 -1.63 10.69
N SER A 74 3.21 -1.73 10.90
CA SER A 74 2.30 -2.39 9.97
C SER A 74 1.46 -1.36 9.23
N PHE A 75 1.37 -1.51 7.91
CA PHE A 75 0.52 -0.66 7.07
C PHE A 75 -0.83 -1.31 6.77
N GLU A 76 -1.32 -2.12 7.69
CA GLU A 76 -2.59 -2.85 7.52
C GLU A 76 -3.80 -1.94 7.35
N LYS A 77 -3.75 -0.73 7.89
CA LYS A 77 -4.85 0.23 7.80
C LYS A 77 -4.82 1.10 6.55
N LEU A 78 -3.74 0.98 5.76
CA LEU A 78 -3.65 1.69 4.50
C LEU A 78 -4.65 1.13 3.52
N LYS A 79 -5.46 1.99 2.90
CA LYS A 79 -6.47 1.59 1.94
C LYS A 79 -6.22 2.21 0.58
N LEU A 80 -6.50 1.44 -0.46
CA LEU A 80 -6.34 1.84 -1.85
C LEU A 80 -7.72 2.00 -2.48
N THR A 81 -7.81 2.92 -3.44
CA THR A 81 -9.06 3.13 -4.19
C THR A 81 -8.73 3.52 -5.63
N ASN A 82 -9.66 3.25 -6.54
CA ASN A 82 -9.60 3.78 -7.90
C ASN A 82 -10.52 4.99 -8.08
N ASN A 83 -11.17 5.44 -7.02
CA ASN A 83 -12.06 6.58 -7.07
C ASN A 83 -11.26 7.88 -7.01
N MET A 84 -11.15 8.56 -8.14
CA MET A 84 -10.39 9.81 -8.23
C MET A 84 -10.98 10.93 -7.40
N LEU A 85 -12.22 10.79 -6.97
CA LEU A 85 -12.92 11.78 -6.14
C LEU A 85 -12.87 11.44 -4.65
N ASP A 86 -12.03 10.47 -4.28
CA ASP A 86 -11.92 10.04 -2.88
C ASP A 86 -11.56 11.21 -1.96
N LYS A 87 -12.32 11.35 -0.90
CA LYS A 87 -12.13 12.39 0.12
C LYS A 87 -11.70 11.82 1.47
N ASN A 88 -11.49 10.50 1.54
CA ASN A 88 -11.16 9.81 2.78
C ASN A 88 -9.66 9.65 2.99
N GLY A 89 -8.84 10.19 2.10
CA GLY A 89 -7.39 10.11 2.22
C GLY A 89 -6.79 8.80 1.77
N HIS A 90 -7.56 7.95 1.12
CA HIS A 90 -7.04 6.69 0.57
C HIS A 90 -6.07 6.98 -0.57
N ILE A 91 -5.15 6.06 -0.81
CA ILE A 91 -4.23 6.20 -1.94
C ILE A 91 -4.98 5.83 -3.21
N ILE A 92 -4.99 6.75 -4.17
CA ILE A 92 -5.72 6.58 -5.43
C ILE A 92 -4.77 6.00 -6.47
N LEU A 93 -5.14 4.86 -7.05
CA LEU A 93 -4.36 4.18 -8.08
C LEU A 93 -5.21 3.89 -9.30
N ASN A 94 -4.56 3.86 -10.46
CA ASN A 94 -5.20 3.37 -11.68
C ASN A 94 -5.23 1.86 -11.66
N SER A 95 -6.39 1.29 -11.92
CA SER A 95 -6.55 -0.14 -12.06
C SER A 95 -5.74 -0.65 -13.25
N MET A 96 -5.17 -1.84 -13.12
CA MET A 96 -4.41 -2.52 -14.17
C MET A 96 -3.09 -1.82 -14.52
N HIS A 97 -2.53 -1.09 -13.57
CA HIS A 97 -1.22 -0.47 -13.66
C HIS A 97 -0.30 -1.04 -12.58
N LYS A 98 0.99 -1.02 -12.86
CA LYS A 98 2.00 -1.59 -11.96
C LYS A 98 2.61 -0.49 -11.10
N TYR A 99 2.74 -0.78 -9.81
CA TYR A 99 3.17 0.20 -8.81
C TYR A 99 4.24 -0.35 -7.88
N GLN A 100 5.03 0.58 -7.36
CA GLN A 100 6.05 0.32 -6.33
C GLN A 100 5.71 1.11 -5.08
N PRO A 101 5.42 0.44 -3.96
CA PRO A 101 5.31 1.12 -2.67
C PRO A 101 6.68 1.60 -2.21
N ARG A 102 6.69 2.76 -1.55
CA ARG A 102 7.90 3.31 -0.94
C ARG A 102 7.61 3.66 0.51
N VAL A 103 8.53 3.34 1.40
CA VAL A 103 8.42 3.67 2.82
C VAL A 103 9.37 4.82 3.11
N HIS A 104 8.86 5.87 3.74
CA HIS A 104 9.64 7.03 4.11
C HIS A 104 9.68 7.15 5.62
N ILE A 105 10.86 7.44 6.17
CA ILE A 105 11.00 7.80 7.55
C ILE A 105 11.50 9.25 7.61
N VAL A 106 10.79 10.08 8.36
CA VAL A 106 11.04 11.51 8.42
C VAL A 106 11.38 11.89 9.85
N ARG A 107 12.53 12.54 10.04
CA ARG A 107 12.90 13.07 11.33
C ARG A 107 12.20 14.40 11.53
N LYS A 108 11.29 14.46 12.49
CA LYS A 108 10.49 15.67 12.74
C LYS A 108 11.25 16.61 13.67
N LYS A 109 11.57 17.77 13.15
CA LYS A 109 12.22 18.82 13.95
C LYS A 109 11.16 19.70 14.62
N ASP A 110 10.02 19.90 13.96
CA ASP A 110 8.91 20.68 14.49
C ASP A 110 7.78 19.73 14.85
N LEU A 111 7.55 19.55 16.14
CA LEU A 111 6.53 18.66 16.65
C LEU A 111 5.15 19.29 16.73
N SER A 112 5.03 20.57 16.40
CA SER A 112 3.74 21.27 16.43
C SER A 112 2.83 20.82 15.27
N SER A 113 3.41 20.19 14.25
CA SER A 113 2.66 19.67 13.09
C SER A 113 2.96 18.21 12.89
N THR A 114 1.91 17.40 12.72
CA THR A 114 2.05 15.98 12.35
C THR A 114 1.84 15.77 10.87
N SER A 115 1.64 16.85 10.11
CA SER A 115 1.41 16.78 8.67
C SER A 115 2.73 16.88 7.92
N VAL A 116 2.89 16.02 6.90
CA VAL A 116 4.03 16.08 5.99
C VAL A 116 3.46 16.18 4.58
N THR A 117 3.59 17.37 3.98
CA THR A 117 3.08 17.61 2.63
C THR A 117 4.19 17.67 1.59
N ASN A 118 5.42 17.97 2.04
CA ASN A 118 6.58 18.06 1.16
C ASN A 118 7.79 17.44 1.87
N LEU A 119 8.21 16.27 1.39
CA LEU A 119 9.36 15.56 1.97
C LEU A 119 10.65 16.35 1.84
N GLU A 120 10.80 17.14 0.79
CA GLU A 120 12.05 17.89 0.60
C GLU A 120 12.29 18.94 1.68
N ALA A 121 11.24 19.37 2.37
CA ALA A 121 11.35 20.32 3.48
C ALA A 121 11.75 19.64 4.79
N GLU A 122 11.81 18.32 4.82
CA GLU A 122 12.11 17.53 6.00
C GLU A 122 13.35 16.70 5.78
N GLU A 123 13.99 16.29 6.87
CA GLU A 123 15.10 15.36 6.85
C GLU A 123 14.54 13.93 6.79
N PHE A 124 14.75 13.24 5.68
CA PHE A 124 14.08 11.96 5.45
C PHE A 124 14.96 10.94 4.76
N ARG A 125 14.54 9.68 4.85
CA ARG A 125 15.09 8.56 4.06
C ARG A 125 13.94 7.78 3.44
N THR A 126 14.18 7.26 2.24
CA THR A 126 13.21 6.46 1.49
C THR A 126 13.76 5.05 1.30
N PHE A 127 12.91 4.05 1.54
CA PHE A 127 13.25 2.65 1.35
C PHE A 127 12.32 2.04 0.33
N ILE A 128 12.91 1.31 -0.62
CA ILE A 128 12.19 0.65 -1.69
C ILE A 128 12.54 -0.84 -1.64
N PHE A 129 11.51 -1.68 -1.62
CA PHE A 129 11.67 -3.13 -1.63
C PHE A 129 11.08 -3.64 -2.96
N PRO A 130 11.94 -4.00 -3.94
CA PRO A 130 11.46 -4.39 -5.26
C PRO A 130 10.46 -5.55 -5.25
N GLU A 131 10.56 -6.44 -4.27
CA GLU A 131 9.65 -7.58 -4.13
C GLU A 131 8.22 -7.17 -3.76
N THR A 132 7.98 -5.91 -3.43
CA THR A 132 6.65 -5.42 -3.11
C THR A 132 5.93 -4.79 -4.31
N VAL A 133 6.54 -4.79 -5.49
CA VAL A 133 5.88 -4.32 -6.73
C VAL A 133 4.60 -5.12 -6.96
N PHE A 134 3.53 -4.44 -7.35
CA PHE A 134 2.24 -5.09 -7.59
C PHE A 134 1.48 -4.41 -8.72
N ILE A 135 0.48 -5.12 -9.24
CA ILE A 135 -0.47 -4.55 -10.19
C ILE A 135 -1.78 -4.32 -9.45
N ALA A 136 -2.28 -3.08 -9.50
CA ALA A 136 -3.52 -2.73 -8.84
C ALA A 136 -4.70 -3.29 -9.63
N VAL A 137 -5.64 -3.93 -8.94
CA VAL A 137 -6.86 -4.45 -9.55
C VAL A 137 -8.05 -4.00 -8.70
N THR A 138 -9.12 -3.61 -9.38
CA THR A 138 -10.32 -3.11 -8.68
C THR A 138 -11.47 -4.10 -8.73
N ALA A 139 -11.44 -5.02 -9.70
CA ALA A 139 -12.49 -6.01 -9.84
C ALA A 139 -11.86 -7.36 -10.16
N TYR A 140 -12.47 -8.41 -9.64
CA TYR A 140 -12.02 -9.76 -9.91
C TYR A 140 -12.81 -10.28 -11.11
N GLN A 141 -12.10 -10.46 -12.23
CA GLN A 141 -12.71 -10.83 -13.52
C GLN A 141 -13.02 -12.32 -13.62
N ASN A 142 -12.29 -13.15 -12.91
CA ASN A 142 -12.43 -14.60 -12.94
C ASN A 142 -12.92 -15.06 -11.57
N GLN A 143 -14.03 -15.82 -11.54
CA GLN A 143 -14.65 -16.24 -10.28
C GLN A 143 -13.73 -17.06 -9.40
N LEU A 144 -12.90 -17.92 -9.99
CA LEU A 144 -11.95 -18.72 -9.20
C LEU A 144 -10.87 -17.84 -8.56
N ILE A 145 -10.37 -16.86 -9.31
CA ILE A 145 -9.40 -15.90 -8.79
C ILE A 145 -10.04 -15.03 -7.72
N THR A 146 -11.26 -14.59 -7.94
CA THR A 146 -12.01 -13.80 -6.97
C THR A 146 -12.14 -14.54 -5.65
N LYS A 147 -12.56 -15.80 -5.72
CA LYS A 147 -12.74 -16.62 -4.53
C LYS A 147 -11.41 -16.81 -3.81
N LEU A 148 -10.35 -17.12 -4.53
CA LEU A 148 -9.03 -17.31 -3.94
C LEU A 148 -8.54 -16.05 -3.20
N LYS A 149 -8.71 -14.89 -3.81
CA LYS A 149 -8.29 -13.62 -3.18
C LYS A 149 -9.11 -13.30 -1.94
N ILE A 150 -10.42 -13.52 -2.01
CA ILE A 150 -11.32 -13.28 -0.88
C ILE A 150 -10.99 -14.23 0.27
N ASP A 151 -10.81 -15.51 -0.03
CA ASP A 151 -10.50 -16.51 0.99
C ASP A 151 -9.14 -16.29 1.64
N SER A 152 -8.17 -15.76 0.87
CA SER A 152 -6.81 -15.53 1.34
C SER A 152 -6.62 -14.17 2.01
N ASN A 153 -7.56 -13.25 1.84
CA ASN A 153 -7.46 -11.90 2.36
C ASN A 153 -8.23 -11.76 3.68
N PRO A 154 -7.56 -11.51 4.80
CA PRO A 154 -8.26 -11.38 6.09
C PRO A 154 -9.23 -10.20 6.13
N PHE A 155 -9.07 -9.20 5.26
CA PHE A 155 -9.96 -8.03 5.23
C PHE A 155 -11.19 -8.24 4.36
N ALA A 156 -11.32 -9.40 3.71
CA ALA A 156 -12.45 -9.73 2.85
C ALA A 156 -13.40 -10.74 3.50
N LYS A 157 -13.44 -10.80 4.83
CA LYS A 157 -14.26 -11.79 5.54
C LYS A 157 -15.74 -11.71 5.18
N GLY A 158 -16.27 -10.51 4.96
CA GLY A 158 -17.66 -10.33 4.62
C GLY A 158 -18.08 -10.85 3.26
N PHE A 159 -17.12 -11.20 2.41
CA PHE A 159 -17.37 -11.71 1.07
C PHE A 159 -17.20 -13.22 0.98
N ARG A 160 -16.80 -13.90 2.07
CA ARG A 160 -16.63 -15.34 2.08
C ARG A 160 -17.99 -16.01 2.21
N ASP A 161 -18.06 -17.23 1.68
CA ASP A 161 -19.27 -18.03 1.85
C ASP A 161 -19.48 -18.30 3.32
N SER A 162 -20.66 -17.91 3.79
CA SER A 162 -20.99 -18.10 5.18
C SER A 162 -21.27 -19.55 5.52
N THR A 163 -21.44 -20.30 4.52
CA THR A 163 -21.48 -21.70 4.68
C THR A 163 -20.14 -22.18 4.96
N ARG A 164 -19.81 -21.23 5.39
CA ARG A 164 -18.67 -21.21 5.64
C ARG A 164 -18.37 -22.33 5.85
N LEU A 165 -19.17 -22.21 5.29
CA LEU A 165 -19.06 -22.74 4.80
C LEU A 165 -18.99 -23.51 4.05
N THR A 166 -19.39 -23.89 4.11
CA THR A 166 -19.55 -24.54 3.37
C THR A 166 -19.17 -24.66 2.23
N GLU A 167 -19.23 -24.85 1.74
CA GLU A 167 -18.66 -24.96 0.84
C GLU A 167 -17.65 -24.55 0.44
N TYR A 168 -17.31 -24.17 0.70
CA TYR A 168 -16.27 -23.75 0.33
C TYR A 168 -15.42 -23.25 1.11
N GLU A 169 -15.71 -23.28 1.74
CA GLU A 169 -15.08 -22.88 2.15
C GLU A 169 -14.44 -23.16 2.65
N ARG A 170 -14.72 -23.36 2.75
CA ARG A 170 -14.28 -23.33 2.88
C ARG A 170 -13.57 -23.74 2.56
#